data_22b0dc3a19505d9f401ac0f44e5b6f3d
#
_entry.id   22b0dc3a19505d9f401ac0f44e5b6f3d
#
_cell.length_a   1.000
_cell.length_b   1.000
_cell.length_c   1.000
_cell.angle_alpha   90.00
_cell.angle_beta   90.00
_cell.angle_gamma   90.00
#
_symmetry.space_group_name_H-M   'P 1'
#
loop_
_entity.id
_entity.type
_entity.pdbx_description
1 polymer ?
#
loop_
_entity_poly.entity_id
_entity_poly.type
_entity_poly.pdbx_seq_one_letter_code
_entity_poly.pdbx_strand_id
1 'polypeptide(L)'
;MKVWMITREYAGVAEAGGVKNVSCSLSESLAKLSHEVTVFIPTYGCTDFSCVQSLSQAGDELSVRVGSHDESVSFLRGELSGVTLIFVCHSSFSQKQGVYTYTGQEQLADPAHKKGEGHADRDFLNTLFQKAVVSYGESLPLDDCPDIVHCQDAPCAMVSVYAHSTKKSRAFFHNTKFVVTIHNAGPGYHHEFKSLQDAKWYSGLNATVLKGGLNGATVEPFLLAAKHSCLTTVSPQYAHEITQGLTDTAGLSRVFKRRKVKITGITNGIDFEKYDPADTAKSLLPFAFCPQKGDLEGKYSCREHFLDHFASVATQGSHVVPGVVQSGYIDCPASSRDEFVYLAYHGRVARQKGVDVMLASASSLIQKQLPVRFIFSGQGEVSLEEELSRFAVQHAGKCVYMRGYDRSLSRLCIAAADFSLHPSHFEPCCLEDFIAQTFGTLPIAHATGGLCKIVDDETGWLYFPNTSDALSEEIEPLVKIMSRAGRGIFRSMIAFAARYVCQNYSWDKVALHYQSLYESLLPRPE
;
A
#
# COMPACT_ATOMS: atom_id res chain seq x y z
N MET A 1 -20.46 12.79 11.43
CA MET A 1 -19.41 13.78 11.08
C MET A 1 -19.38 13.94 9.57
N LYS A 2 -19.10 15.16 9.09
CA LYS A 2 -18.75 15.43 7.70
C LYS A 2 -17.24 15.24 7.53
N VAL A 3 -16.83 14.26 6.71
CA VAL A 3 -15.41 13.90 6.52
C VAL A 3 -15.02 14.13 5.06
N TRP A 4 -14.02 14.96 4.83
CA TRP A 4 -13.39 15.09 3.51
C TRP A 4 -12.13 14.24 3.47
N MET A 5 -12.05 13.32 2.52
CA MET A 5 -10.88 12.51 2.21
C MET A 5 -10.18 13.09 0.98
N ILE A 6 -8.91 13.47 1.11
CA ILE A 6 -8.14 14.07 0.01
C ILE A 6 -7.10 13.07 -0.45
N THR A 7 -7.20 12.62 -1.68
CA THR A 7 -6.33 11.56 -2.20
C THR A 7 -5.99 11.77 -3.68
N ARG A 8 -4.86 11.22 -4.12
CA ARG A 8 -4.46 11.20 -5.52
C ARG A 8 -4.96 9.95 -6.26
N GLU A 9 -5.33 8.90 -5.52
CA GLU A 9 -5.76 7.61 -6.06
C GLU A 9 -6.93 7.01 -5.27
N TYR A 10 -7.82 6.28 -5.96
CA TYR A 10 -8.99 5.64 -5.39
C TYR A 10 -9.28 4.35 -6.17
N ALA A 11 -9.51 3.23 -5.48
CA ALA A 11 -9.72 1.94 -6.12
C ALA A 11 -10.97 1.94 -7.00
N GLY A 12 -10.85 1.39 -8.21
CA GLY A 12 -11.91 1.36 -9.22
C GLY A 12 -12.10 2.68 -9.99
N VAL A 13 -11.33 3.75 -9.66
CA VAL A 13 -11.48 5.08 -10.29
C VAL A 13 -10.16 5.56 -10.89
N ALA A 14 -9.11 5.70 -10.07
CA ALA A 14 -7.76 6.05 -10.51
C ALA A 14 -6.75 5.28 -9.66
N GLU A 15 -6.02 4.40 -10.29
CA GLU A 15 -5.23 3.40 -9.58
C GLU A 15 -3.74 3.50 -9.89
N ALA A 16 -2.91 3.44 -8.83
CA ALA A 16 -1.46 3.34 -8.96
C ALA A 16 -0.85 2.43 -7.88
N GLY A 17 -0.89 2.84 -6.63
CA GLY A 17 -0.27 2.17 -5.49
C GLY A 17 -1.25 1.53 -4.53
N GLY A 18 -0.81 1.36 -3.27
CA GLY A 18 -1.64 0.82 -2.19
C GLY A 18 -2.59 1.83 -1.57
N VAL A 19 -2.33 3.13 -1.72
CA VAL A 19 -3.15 4.21 -1.15
C VAL A 19 -4.57 4.19 -1.70
N LYS A 20 -4.77 3.76 -2.95
CA LYS A 20 -6.09 3.60 -3.56
C LYS A 20 -7.02 2.71 -2.73
N ASN A 21 -6.51 1.58 -2.24
CA ASN A 21 -7.30 0.64 -1.43
C ASN A 21 -7.63 1.25 -0.07
N VAL A 22 -6.67 1.95 0.54
CA VAL A 22 -6.89 2.64 1.83
C VAL A 22 -7.92 3.75 1.67
N SER A 23 -7.77 4.62 0.67
CA SER A 23 -8.69 5.73 0.41
C SER A 23 -10.11 5.24 0.15
N CYS A 24 -10.27 4.20 -0.67
CA CYS A 24 -11.56 3.61 -0.99
C CYS A 24 -12.16 2.91 0.23
N SER A 25 -11.49 1.91 0.77
CA SER A 25 -12.07 1.07 1.83
C SER A 25 -12.31 1.81 3.14
N LEU A 26 -11.44 2.76 3.50
CA LEU A 26 -11.67 3.61 4.68
C LEU A 26 -12.87 4.53 4.48
N SER A 27 -13.00 5.17 3.30
CA SER A 27 -14.13 6.05 3.00
C SER A 27 -15.46 5.30 3.03
N GLU A 28 -15.52 4.13 2.39
CA GLU A 28 -16.72 3.29 2.37
C GLU A 28 -17.08 2.77 3.77
N SER A 29 -16.08 2.37 4.57
CA SER A 29 -16.32 1.90 5.94
C SER A 29 -16.77 3.04 6.86
N LEU A 30 -16.25 4.26 6.71
CA LEU A 30 -16.73 5.43 7.42
C LEU A 30 -18.17 5.79 7.02
N ALA A 31 -18.52 5.68 5.73
CA ALA A 31 -19.90 5.89 5.26
C ALA A 31 -20.86 4.85 5.86
N LYS A 32 -20.46 3.58 5.97
CA LYS A 32 -21.23 2.53 6.69
C LYS A 32 -21.44 2.88 8.17
N LEU A 33 -20.52 3.60 8.80
CA LEU A 33 -20.66 4.13 10.16
C LEU A 33 -21.52 5.41 10.24
N SER A 34 -22.26 5.73 9.17
CA SER A 34 -23.15 6.89 9.08
C SER A 34 -22.41 8.24 9.11
N HIS A 35 -21.15 8.30 8.67
CA HIS A 35 -20.47 9.54 8.38
C HIS A 35 -20.80 10.01 6.97
N GLU A 36 -20.92 11.32 6.78
CA GLU A 36 -21.01 11.94 5.45
C GLU A 36 -19.59 12.08 4.89
N VAL A 37 -19.24 11.19 3.95
CA VAL A 37 -17.87 11.13 3.40
C VAL A 37 -17.84 11.70 1.99
N THR A 38 -16.97 12.70 1.77
CA THR A 38 -16.67 13.28 0.46
C THR A 38 -15.20 13.06 0.13
N VAL A 39 -14.91 12.41 -0.99
CA VAL A 39 -13.55 12.16 -1.47
C VAL A 39 -13.20 13.13 -2.58
N PHE A 40 -12.08 13.82 -2.47
CA PHE A 40 -11.52 14.65 -3.54
C PHE A 40 -10.40 13.90 -4.25
N ILE A 41 -10.47 13.87 -5.59
CA ILE A 41 -9.50 13.17 -6.45
C ILE A 41 -9.30 13.95 -7.76
N PRO A 42 -8.07 14.06 -8.32
CA PRO A 42 -7.87 14.64 -9.65
C PRO A 42 -8.45 13.76 -10.76
N THR A 43 -8.89 14.37 -11.83
CA THR A 43 -9.38 13.67 -13.05
C THR A 43 -8.22 13.42 -14.01
N TYR A 44 -7.66 12.23 -14.00
CA TYR A 44 -6.59 11.83 -14.93
C TYR A 44 -7.14 11.32 -16.27
N GLY A 45 -6.28 11.21 -17.29
CA GLY A 45 -6.62 10.53 -18.54
C GLY A 45 -6.93 9.04 -18.36
N CYS A 46 -6.42 8.44 -17.27
CA CYS A 46 -6.71 7.05 -16.91
C CYS A 46 -7.87 6.89 -15.91
N THR A 47 -8.61 7.97 -15.57
CA THR A 47 -9.74 7.87 -14.64
C THR A 47 -10.86 7.03 -15.24
N ASP A 48 -11.29 6.00 -14.52
CA ASP A 48 -12.44 5.16 -14.89
C ASP A 48 -13.70 5.64 -14.16
N PHE A 49 -14.67 6.08 -14.93
CA PHE A 49 -15.99 6.52 -14.42
C PHE A 49 -17.04 5.41 -14.47
N SER A 50 -16.71 4.22 -14.95
CA SER A 50 -17.70 3.15 -15.22
C SER A 50 -18.49 2.73 -14.00
N CYS A 51 -17.90 2.80 -12.81
CA CYS A 51 -18.55 2.45 -11.54
C CYS A 51 -19.13 3.68 -10.80
N VAL A 52 -18.92 4.90 -11.30
CA VAL A 52 -19.38 6.14 -10.67
C VAL A 52 -20.81 6.45 -11.11
N GLN A 53 -21.70 6.62 -10.15
CA GLN A 53 -23.11 6.93 -10.39
C GLN A 53 -23.35 8.44 -10.31
N SER A 54 -24.44 8.93 -10.94
CA SER A 54 -24.93 10.31 -10.82
C SER A 54 -23.89 11.38 -11.16
N LEU A 55 -23.01 11.10 -12.13
CA LEU A 55 -21.94 12.05 -12.51
C LEU A 55 -22.53 13.33 -13.08
N SER A 56 -22.19 14.48 -12.49
CA SER A 56 -22.70 15.80 -12.86
C SER A 56 -21.67 16.90 -12.53
N GLN A 57 -21.86 18.09 -13.07
CA GLN A 57 -21.04 19.25 -12.69
C GLN A 57 -21.31 19.65 -11.23
N ALA A 58 -20.26 20.02 -10.49
CA ALA A 58 -20.32 20.44 -9.09
C ALA A 58 -19.85 21.90 -8.94
N GLY A 59 -20.81 22.82 -8.90
CA GLY A 59 -20.53 24.25 -8.75
C GLY A 59 -19.97 24.90 -10.02
N ASP A 60 -19.49 26.12 -9.84
CA ASP A 60 -18.89 26.92 -10.90
C ASP A 60 -17.40 26.61 -11.08
N GLU A 61 -16.85 27.01 -12.21
CA GLU A 61 -15.43 27.01 -12.47
C GLU A 61 -14.71 28.03 -11.56
N LEU A 62 -13.62 27.61 -10.93
CA LEU A 62 -12.88 28.42 -9.96
C LEU A 62 -11.48 28.76 -10.49
N SER A 63 -11.04 29.98 -10.22
CA SER A 63 -9.66 30.39 -10.48
C SER A 63 -8.74 30.04 -9.33
N VAL A 64 -7.67 29.30 -9.61
CA VAL A 64 -6.69 28.81 -8.63
C VAL A 64 -5.29 29.31 -9.00
N ARG A 65 -4.69 30.15 -8.17
CA ARG A 65 -3.34 30.68 -8.41
C ARG A 65 -2.25 29.68 -8.12
N VAL A 66 -1.43 29.31 -9.13
CA VAL A 66 -0.20 28.51 -8.98
C VAL A 66 0.95 29.21 -9.69
N GLY A 67 2.00 29.53 -8.96
CA GLY A 67 3.11 30.32 -9.50
C GLY A 67 2.64 31.71 -9.95
N SER A 68 2.88 32.04 -11.21
CA SER A 68 2.46 33.30 -11.85
C SER A 68 1.12 33.22 -12.58
N HIS A 69 0.50 32.03 -12.67
CA HIS A 69 -0.68 31.80 -13.48
C HIS A 69 -1.93 31.58 -12.60
N ASP A 70 -3.06 32.03 -13.13
CA ASP A 70 -4.39 31.73 -12.59
C ASP A 70 -4.98 30.61 -13.44
N GLU A 71 -5.09 29.42 -12.85
CA GLU A 71 -5.55 28.20 -13.50
C GLU A 71 -7.06 28.04 -13.30
N SER A 72 -7.78 27.75 -14.38
CA SER A 72 -9.22 27.51 -14.32
C SER A 72 -9.50 26.05 -14.01
N VAL A 73 -10.19 25.78 -12.90
CA VAL A 73 -10.48 24.43 -12.39
C VAL A 73 -11.98 24.25 -12.30
N SER A 74 -12.50 23.18 -12.91
CA SER A 74 -13.88 22.75 -12.75
C SER A 74 -13.99 21.48 -11.90
N PHE A 75 -15.21 21.15 -11.47
CA PHE A 75 -15.45 20.02 -10.59
C PHE A 75 -16.59 19.16 -11.12
N LEU A 76 -16.44 17.83 -11.01
CA LEU A 76 -17.53 16.89 -11.21
C LEU A 76 -17.86 16.22 -9.89
N ARG A 77 -19.14 15.94 -9.68
CA ARG A 77 -19.65 15.17 -8.54
C ARG A 77 -20.19 13.83 -9.02
N GLY A 78 -19.88 12.77 -8.31
CA GLY A 78 -20.47 11.45 -8.50
C GLY A 78 -20.63 10.73 -7.19
N GLU A 79 -21.19 9.54 -7.23
CA GLU A 79 -21.41 8.69 -6.05
C GLU A 79 -20.90 7.28 -6.30
N LEU A 80 -20.26 6.68 -5.29
CA LEU A 80 -19.80 5.30 -5.30
C LEU A 80 -19.88 4.69 -3.91
N SER A 81 -20.62 3.60 -3.75
CA SER A 81 -20.73 2.85 -2.47
C SER A 81 -21.10 3.72 -1.25
N GLY A 82 -21.98 4.71 -1.43
CA GLY A 82 -22.40 5.63 -0.36
C GLY A 82 -21.41 6.75 -0.04
N VAL A 83 -20.37 6.92 -0.87
CA VAL A 83 -19.37 7.98 -0.78
C VAL A 83 -19.59 8.98 -1.90
N THR A 84 -19.57 10.28 -1.59
CA THR A 84 -19.55 11.34 -2.60
C THR A 84 -18.13 11.51 -3.14
N LEU A 85 -17.96 11.48 -4.46
CA LEU A 85 -16.68 11.75 -5.12
C LEU A 85 -16.73 13.14 -5.76
N ILE A 86 -15.74 13.98 -5.48
CA ILE A 86 -15.52 15.27 -6.15
C ILE A 86 -14.23 15.15 -6.98
N PHE A 87 -14.40 15.19 -8.27
CA PHE A 87 -13.30 15.14 -9.23
C PHE A 87 -12.82 16.56 -9.54
N VAL A 88 -11.54 16.81 -9.31
CA VAL A 88 -10.89 18.08 -9.64
C VAL A 88 -10.39 17.99 -11.09
N CYS A 89 -11.03 18.76 -11.97
CA CYS A 89 -10.81 18.71 -13.42
C CYS A 89 -9.90 19.87 -13.87
N HIS A 90 -8.80 19.52 -14.51
CA HIS A 90 -7.90 20.46 -15.17
C HIS A 90 -7.12 19.74 -16.28
N SER A 91 -6.76 20.44 -17.37
CA SER A 91 -6.06 19.84 -18.51
C SER A 91 -4.74 19.16 -18.13
N SER A 92 -3.99 19.72 -17.18
CA SER A 92 -2.74 19.13 -16.72
C SER A 92 -2.92 17.77 -16.02
N PHE A 93 -4.08 17.49 -15.43
CA PHE A 93 -4.39 16.15 -14.91
C PHE A 93 -4.87 15.22 -16.01
N SER A 94 -5.81 15.67 -16.86
CA SER A 94 -6.41 14.81 -17.89
C SER A 94 -5.42 14.36 -18.98
N GLN A 95 -4.30 15.05 -19.12
CA GLN A 95 -3.18 14.65 -19.99
C GLN A 95 -2.34 13.50 -19.41
N LYS A 96 -2.44 13.19 -18.10
CA LYS A 96 -1.67 12.13 -17.46
C LYS A 96 -2.37 10.78 -17.59
N GLN A 97 -1.67 9.80 -18.15
CA GLN A 97 -2.14 8.42 -18.28
C GLN A 97 -1.77 7.55 -17.05
N GLY A 98 -1.03 8.09 -16.12
CA GLY A 98 -0.69 7.49 -14.82
C GLY A 98 -0.82 8.52 -13.70
N VAL A 99 -1.07 8.05 -12.47
CA VAL A 99 -1.33 8.93 -11.32
C VAL A 99 -0.05 9.65 -10.85
N TYR A 100 1.08 8.94 -10.79
CA TYR A 100 2.34 9.46 -10.25
C TYR A 100 3.49 9.46 -11.24
N THR A 101 3.47 8.55 -12.21
CA THR A 101 4.58 8.30 -13.11
C THR A 101 4.11 8.22 -14.56
N TYR A 102 5.01 8.50 -15.47
CA TYR A 102 4.76 8.35 -16.90
C TYR A 102 4.54 6.88 -17.27
N THR A 103 3.62 6.63 -18.18
CA THR A 103 3.31 5.33 -18.76
C THR A 103 4.12 5.05 -20.03
N GLY A 104 4.06 3.80 -20.53
CA GLY A 104 4.66 3.48 -21.82
C GLY A 104 4.03 4.23 -23.01
N GLN A 105 2.74 4.57 -22.92
CA GLN A 105 2.06 5.36 -23.97
C GLN A 105 2.58 6.80 -23.99
N GLU A 106 2.76 7.42 -22.80
CA GLU A 106 3.32 8.76 -22.70
C GLU A 106 4.77 8.80 -23.20
N GLN A 107 5.58 7.77 -22.93
CA GLN A 107 6.94 7.64 -23.46
C GLN A 107 6.97 7.51 -25.00
N LEU A 108 6.00 6.80 -25.58
CA LEU A 108 5.89 6.69 -27.05
C LEU A 108 5.47 8.02 -27.69
N ALA A 109 4.66 8.81 -27.00
CA ALA A 109 4.22 10.13 -27.46
C ALA A 109 5.34 11.19 -27.32
N ASP A 110 6.08 11.14 -26.23
CA ASP A 110 7.23 12.02 -25.95
C ASP A 110 8.37 11.20 -25.27
N PRO A 111 9.50 10.97 -25.95
CA PRO A 111 10.63 10.23 -25.40
C PRO A 111 11.26 10.83 -24.14
N ALA A 112 10.98 12.11 -23.82
CA ALA A 112 11.42 12.74 -22.57
C ALA A 112 10.61 12.22 -21.35
N HIS A 113 9.42 11.65 -21.59
CA HIS A 113 8.56 11.06 -20.57
C HIS A 113 8.90 9.57 -20.36
N LYS A 114 9.98 9.28 -19.67
CA LYS A 114 10.40 7.89 -19.48
C LYS A 114 9.43 7.12 -18.59
N LYS A 115 9.00 5.96 -19.04
CA LYS A 115 8.12 5.05 -18.29
C LYS A 115 8.65 4.80 -16.88
N GLY A 116 7.80 5.02 -15.87
CA GLY A 116 8.12 4.81 -14.47
C GLY A 116 8.80 5.99 -13.77
N GLU A 117 9.29 7.01 -14.50
CA GLU A 117 9.75 8.26 -13.90
C GLU A 117 8.57 9.12 -13.43
N GLY A 118 8.74 9.84 -12.32
CA GLY A 118 7.74 10.78 -11.81
C GLY A 118 7.48 11.94 -12.78
N HIS A 119 6.25 12.46 -12.77
CA HIS A 119 5.88 13.58 -13.63
C HIS A 119 6.77 14.80 -13.37
N ALA A 120 7.31 15.39 -14.42
CA ALA A 120 8.22 16.55 -14.33
C ALA A 120 7.54 17.79 -13.71
N ASP A 121 6.24 17.91 -13.88
CA ASP A 121 5.37 18.96 -13.35
C ASP A 121 4.70 18.60 -12.00
N ARG A 122 5.23 17.61 -11.28
CA ARG A 122 4.71 17.07 -10.01
C ARG A 122 4.36 18.18 -9.00
N ASP A 123 5.25 19.15 -8.81
CA ASP A 123 5.07 20.22 -7.82
C ASP A 123 3.91 21.15 -8.19
N PHE A 124 3.72 21.40 -9.49
CA PHE A 124 2.55 22.12 -10.01
C PHE A 124 1.26 21.32 -9.77
N LEU A 125 1.23 20.05 -10.19
CA LEU A 125 0.05 19.19 -10.05
C LEU A 125 -0.40 19.05 -8.59
N ASN A 126 0.53 18.77 -7.68
CA ASN A 126 0.22 18.66 -6.26
C ASN A 126 -0.30 19.99 -5.68
N THR A 127 0.30 21.11 -6.06
CA THR A 127 -0.11 22.43 -5.58
C THR A 127 -1.49 22.81 -6.10
N LEU A 128 -1.72 22.61 -7.40
CA LEU A 128 -3.01 22.90 -8.04
C LEU A 128 -4.14 22.11 -7.39
N PHE A 129 -3.96 20.81 -7.25
CA PHE A 129 -4.96 19.93 -6.62
C PHE A 129 -5.34 20.40 -5.22
N GLN A 130 -4.36 20.59 -4.36
CA GLN A 130 -4.59 20.94 -2.96
C GLN A 130 -5.23 22.32 -2.80
N LYS A 131 -4.82 23.30 -3.61
CA LYS A 131 -5.45 24.62 -3.62
C LYS A 131 -6.87 24.58 -4.20
N ALA A 132 -7.11 23.76 -5.24
CA ALA A 132 -8.44 23.58 -5.80
C ALA A 132 -9.42 23.03 -4.74
N VAL A 133 -9.01 22.06 -3.93
CA VAL A 133 -9.80 21.55 -2.80
C VAL A 133 -10.16 22.68 -1.82
N VAL A 134 -9.20 23.50 -1.45
CA VAL A 134 -9.45 24.63 -0.52
C VAL A 134 -10.37 25.67 -1.17
N SER A 135 -10.16 26.01 -2.43
CA SER A 135 -11.02 26.97 -3.17
C SER A 135 -12.43 26.44 -3.34
N TYR A 136 -12.60 25.13 -3.53
CA TYR A 136 -13.92 24.49 -3.54
C TYR A 136 -14.65 24.71 -2.20
N GLY A 137 -13.96 24.47 -1.08
CA GLY A 137 -14.52 24.77 0.25
C GLY A 137 -14.91 26.25 0.39
N GLU A 138 -14.04 27.16 -0.05
CA GLU A 138 -14.32 28.60 -0.02
C GLU A 138 -15.54 29.03 -0.87
N SER A 139 -15.99 28.20 -1.80
CA SER A 139 -17.17 28.45 -2.64
C SER A 139 -18.47 27.95 -2.02
N LEU A 140 -18.39 27.12 -0.97
CA LEU A 140 -19.52 26.54 -0.28
C LEU A 140 -20.05 27.45 0.85
N PRO A 141 -21.32 27.27 1.27
CA PRO A 141 -21.83 27.85 2.52
C PRO A 141 -21.01 27.42 3.74
N LEU A 142 -20.91 28.28 4.74
CA LEU A 142 -20.13 27.98 5.96
C LEU A 142 -20.64 26.74 6.73
N ASP A 143 -21.94 26.45 6.66
CA ASP A 143 -22.56 25.28 7.28
C ASP A 143 -22.18 23.94 6.60
N ASP A 144 -21.58 24.01 5.40
CA ASP A 144 -21.08 22.83 4.68
C ASP A 144 -19.63 22.53 4.99
N CYS A 145 -19.03 23.25 5.93
CA CYS A 145 -17.66 23.00 6.33
C CYS A 145 -17.52 21.57 6.92
N PRO A 146 -16.45 20.83 6.56
CA PRO A 146 -16.22 19.51 7.10
C PRO A 146 -15.75 19.56 8.56
N ASP A 147 -16.17 18.56 9.36
CA ASP A 147 -15.62 18.35 10.69
C ASP A 147 -14.15 17.90 10.62
N ILE A 148 -13.87 17.00 9.65
CA ILE A 148 -12.55 16.40 9.45
C ILE A 148 -12.13 16.56 7.97
N VAL A 149 -10.89 16.97 7.75
CA VAL A 149 -10.19 16.84 6.45
C VAL A 149 -9.04 15.87 6.64
N HIS A 150 -9.12 14.71 6.01
CA HIS A 150 -8.11 13.66 6.08
C HIS A 150 -7.35 13.54 4.75
N CYS A 151 -6.09 13.92 4.77
CA CYS A 151 -5.20 13.94 3.62
C CYS A 151 -4.36 12.66 3.54
N GLN A 152 -4.29 12.05 2.36
CA GLN A 152 -3.54 10.83 2.11
C GLN A 152 -2.19 11.17 1.48
N ASP A 153 -1.14 10.97 2.27
CA ASP A 153 0.26 11.13 1.90
C ASP A 153 0.71 12.58 1.53
N ALA A 154 1.99 12.75 1.20
CA ALA A 154 2.63 14.03 0.93
C ALA A 154 1.96 14.87 -0.17
N PRO A 155 1.46 14.27 -1.28
CA PRO A 155 0.78 15.01 -2.34
C PRO A 155 -0.49 15.76 -1.90
N CYS A 156 -1.03 15.42 -0.72
CA CYS A 156 -2.26 15.99 -0.17
C CYS A 156 -2.02 16.74 1.15
N ALA A 157 -0.84 16.64 1.75
CA ALA A 157 -0.55 17.07 3.11
C ALA A 157 -0.70 18.59 3.32
N MET A 158 -0.46 19.40 2.29
CA MET A 158 -0.49 20.87 2.41
C MET A 158 -1.89 21.48 2.37
N VAL A 159 -2.95 20.71 2.19
CA VAL A 159 -4.34 21.21 2.27
C VAL A 159 -4.57 21.95 3.59
N SER A 160 -4.09 21.39 4.72
CA SER A 160 -4.19 22.03 6.03
C SER A 160 -3.45 23.38 6.10
N VAL A 161 -2.32 23.51 5.40
CA VAL A 161 -1.53 24.76 5.35
C VAL A 161 -2.27 25.82 4.52
N TYR A 162 -2.83 25.44 3.37
CA TYR A 162 -3.61 26.34 2.52
C TYR A 162 -4.92 26.76 3.20
N ALA A 163 -5.61 25.87 3.91
CA ALA A 163 -6.80 26.18 4.70
C ALA A 163 -6.54 27.26 5.76
N HIS A 164 -5.29 27.41 6.23
CA HIS A 164 -4.88 28.43 7.19
C HIS A 164 -4.20 29.66 6.56
N SER A 165 -4.10 29.74 5.21
CA SER A 165 -3.29 30.76 4.55
C SER A 165 -4.01 32.10 4.34
N THR A 166 -5.32 32.09 4.07
CA THR A 166 -6.12 33.29 3.77
C THR A 166 -7.19 33.56 4.84
N LYS A 167 -7.80 34.75 4.83
CA LYS A 167 -8.94 35.05 5.73
C LYS A 167 -10.16 34.21 5.36
N LYS A 168 -10.40 34.01 4.05
CA LYS A 168 -11.57 33.31 3.53
C LYS A 168 -11.48 31.82 3.87
N SER A 169 -10.34 31.17 3.58
CA SER A 169 -10.15 29.76 3.93
C SER A 169 -10.22 29.53 5.43
N ARG A 170 -9.60 30.38 6.27
CA ARG A 170 -9.73 30.29 7.73
C ARG A 170 -11.16 30.44 8.24
N ALA A 171 -11.98 31.24 7.58
CA ALA A 171 -13.39 31.40 7.95
C ALA A 171 -14.18 30.13 7.63
N PHE A 172 -13.98 29.53 6.46
CA PHE A 172 -14.66 28.28 6.09
C PHE A 172 -14.21 27.11 6.96
N PHE A 173 -12.90 26.89 7.11
CA PHE A 173 -12.34 25.76 7.86
C PHE A 173 -12.15 26.03 9.36
N HIS A 174 -12.87 27.00 9.96
CA HIS A 174 -12.63 27.46 11.33
C HIS A 174 -12.79 26.36 12.40
N ASN A 175 -13.72 25.42 12.20
CA ASN A 175 -14.00 24.30 13.09
C ASN A 175 -13.37 22.97 12.64
N THR A 176 -12.82 22.93 11.43
CA THR A 176 -12.27 21.73 10.81
C THR A 176 -11.00 21.25 11.51
N LYS A 177 -10.91 19.95 11.77
CA LYS A 177 -9.67 19.29 12.19
C LYS A 177 -9.03 18.58 11.01
N PHE A 178 -7.71 18.66 10.94
CA PHE A 178 -6.94 18.09 9.85
C PHE A 178 -6.18 16.86 10.33
N VAL A 179 -6.21 15.81 9.51
CA VAL A 179 -5.43 14.58 9.69
C VAL A 179 -4.60 14.36 8.42
N VAL A 180 -3.36 13.93 8.57
CA VAL A 180 -2.50 13.54 7.44
C VAL A 180 -1.94 12.16 7.72
N THR A 181 -2.27 11.18 6.88
CA THR A 181 -1.68 9.85 6.93
C THR A 181 -0.43 9.78 6.08
N ILE A 182 0.69 9.43 6.69
CA ILE A 182 1.97 9.14 6.04
C ILE A 182 1.97 7.64 5.68
N HIS A 183 1.78 7.31 4.40
CA HIS A 183 1.81 5.91 3.95
C HIS A 183 3.23 5.39 3.82
N ASN A 184 4.13 6.24 3.36
CA ASN A 184 5.55 5.93 3.27
C ASN A 184 6.39 7.19 3.50
N ALA A 185 7.28 7.14 4.47
CA ALA A 185 8.23 8.21 4.78
C ALA A 185 9.64 7.93 4.22
N GLY A 186 9.79 6.91 3.38
CA GLY A 186 11.06 6.57 2.74
C GLY A 186 11.49 7.57 1.67
N PRO A 187 12.76 7.54 1.25
CA PRO A 187 13.26 8.38 0.16
C PRO A 187 12.41 8.24 -1.11
N GLY A 188 12.10 9.38 -1.74
CA GLY A 188 11.28 9.44 -2.96
C GLY A 188 9.77 9.51 -2.74
N TYR A 189 9.27 9.35 -1.50
CA TYR A 189 7.83 9.42 -1.18
C TYR A 189 7.39 10.76 -0.57
N HIS A 190 8.34 11.67 -0.28
CA HIS A 190 8.05 12.93 0.43
C HIS A 190 7.40 13.99 -0.44
N HIS A 191 7.54 13.91 -1.77
CA HIS A 191 7.09 14.94 -2.71
C HIS A 191 7.54 16.36 -2.29
N GLU A 192 8.72 16.45 -1.68
CA GLU A 192 9.31 17.69 -1.19
C GLU A 192 9.62 18.65 -2.35
N PHE A 193 9.50 19.95 -2.09
CA PHE A 193 10.03 20.96 -3.00
C PHE A 193 11.55 20.98 -2.92
N LYS A 194 12.21 21.09 -4.07
CA LYS A 194 13.67 21.06 -4.17
C LYS A 194 14.35 22.20 -3.43
N SER A 195 13.67 23.34 -3.28
CA SER A 195 14.18 24.53 -2.62
C SER A 195 13.07 25.36 -1.98
N LEU A 196 13.47 26.29 -1.09
CA LEU A 196 12.57 27.30 -0.54
C LEU A 196 12.01 28.23 -1.63
N GLN A 197 12.78 28.47 -2.70
CA GLN A 197 12.34 29.29 -3.81
C GLN A 197 11.25 28.60 -4.62
N ASP A 198 11.42 27.32 -4.95
CA ASP A 198 10.39 26.52 -5.64
C ASP A 198 9.13 26.42 -4.79
N ALA A 199 9.27 26.12 -3.49
CA ALA A 199 8.14 26.06 -2.58
C ALA A 199 7.37 27.39 -2.55
N LYS A 200 8.08 28.53 -2.51
CA LYS A 200 7.46 29.85 -2.54
C LYS A 200 6.77 30.12 -3.89
N TRP A 201 7.42 29.75 -4.99
CA TRP A 201 6.90 29.95 -6.34
C TRP A 201 5.58 29.22 -6.52
N TYR A 202 5.58 27.90 -6.34
CA TYR A 202 4.36 27.09 -6.56
C TYR A 202 3.27 27.39 -5.54
N SER A 203 3.59 27.41 -4.26
CA SER A 203 2.59 27.53 -3.20
C SER A 203 2.03 28.95 -3.03
N GLY A 204 2.82 29.98 -3.34
CA GLY A 204 2.49 31.37 -3.01
C GLY A 204 2.55 31.71 -1.52
N LEU A 205 2.98 30.77 -0.68
CA LEU A 205 3.10 30.96 0.77
C LEU A 205 4.33 31.85 1.10
N ASN A 206 4.25 32.58 2.21
CA ASN A 206 5.39 33.39 2.64
C ASN A 206 6.54 32.52 3.17
N ALA A 207 7.76 33.09 3.07
CA ALA A 207 8.97 32.38 3.49
C ALA A 207 8.98 31.97 4.98
N THR A 208 8.29 32.71 5.85
CA THR A 208 8.20 32.40 7.29
C THR A 208 7.46 31.08 7.53
N VAL A 209 6.34 30.87 6.81
CA VAL A 209 5.61 29.61 6.85
C VAL A 209 6.47 28.47 6.30
N LEU A 210 7.05 28.68 5.09
CA LEU A 210 7.82 27.66 4.37
C LEU A 210 9.10 27.22 5.10
N LYS A 211 9.77 28.12 5.82
CA LYS A 211 10.92 27.77 6.69
C LYS A 211 10.53 26.72 7.74
N GLY A 212 9.26 26.64 8.11
CA GLY A 212 8.74 25.58 8.97
C GLY A 212 8.84 24.16 8.36
N GLY A 213 8.94 24.06 7.05
CA GLY A 213 9.08 22.77 6.33
C GLY A 213 10.51 22.37 6.00
N LEU A 214 11.53 23.16 6.37
CA LEU A 214 12.90 22.87 5.97
C LEU A 214 13.45 21.55 6.55
N ASN A 215 13.98 20.73 5.65
CA ASN A 215 14.80 19.55 5.89
C ASN A 215 16.04 19.66 4.99
N GLY A 216 17.14 20.21 5.52
CA GLY A 216 18.27 20.63 4.69
C GLY A 216 17.88 21.75 3.74
N ALA A 217 18.06 21.55 2.43
CA ALA A 217 17.70 22.52 1.38
C ALA A 217 16.24 22.38 0.90
N THR A 218 15.62 21.24 1.14
CA THR A 218 14.25 20.93 0.67
C THR A 218 13.18 21.47 1.62
N VAL A 219 11.95 21.58 1.12
CA VAL A 219 10.78 21.95 1.92
C VAL A 219 9.78 20.79 1.91
N GLU A 220 9.57 20.19 3.07
CA GLU A 220 8.80 18.99 3.31
C GLU A 220 7.32 19.30 3.59
N PRO A 221 6.39 18.78 2.78
CA PRO A 221 4.95 18.91 3.01
C PRO A 221 4.51 18.39 4.38
N PHE A 222 5.03 17.24 4.83
CA PHE A 222 4.69 16.67 6.14
C PHE A 222 5.09 17.57 7.31
N LEU A 223 6.25 18.26 7.22
CA LEU A 223 6.69 19.19 8.28
C LEU A 223 5.84 20.46 8.33
N LEU A 224 5.35 20.91 7.18
CA LEU A 224 4.43 22.06 7.11
C LEU A 224 3.06 21.65 7.67
N ALA A 225 2.55 20.50 7.27
CA ALA A 225 1.27 19.97 7.73
C ALA A 225 1.25 19.68 9.24
N ALA A 226 2.37 19.22 9.82
CA ALA A 226 2.48 18.90 11.24
C ALA A 226 2.11 20.04 12.20
N LYS A 227 2.07 21.30 11.72
CA LYS A 227 1.65 22.46 12.51
C LYS A 227 0.14 22.60 12.63
N HIS A 228 -0.61 22.04 11.69
CA HIS A 228 -2.03 22.24 11.53
C HIS A 228 -2.83 20.94 11.53
N SER A 229 -2.14 19.80 11.59
CA SER A 229 -2.73 18.46 11.43
C SER A 229 -2.27 17.50 12.51
N CYS A 230 -3.13 16.56 12.86
CA CYS A 230 -2.74 15.33 13.50
C CYS A 230 -2.06 14.43 12.46
N LEU A 231 -0.82 14.01 12.70
CA LEU A 231 -0.14 13.08 11.81
C LEU A 231 -0.43 11.65 12.22
N THR A 232 -0.73 10.82 11.24
CA THR A 232 -0.87 9.36 11.40
C THR A 232 0.05 8.64 10.44
N THR A 233 0.25 7.35 10.68
CA THR A 233 0.91 6.42 9.73
C THR A 233 0.29 5.04 9.85
N VAL A 234 0.69 4.14 8.99
CA VAL A 234 0.00 2.88 8.68
C VAL A 234 0.39 1.68 9.54
N SER A 235 1.12 1.91 10.63
CA SER A 235 1.30 0.93 11.73
C SER A 235 1.93 1.58 12.97
N PRO A 236 1.68 1.06 14.19
CA PRO A 236 2.28 1.58 15.42
C PRO A 236 3.81 1.50 15.44
N GLN A 237 4.37 0.36 15.01
CA GLN A 237 5.81 0.17 14.98
C GLN A 237 6.48 1.10 13.94
N TYR A 238 5.87 1.29 12.77
CA TYR A 238 6.38 2.22 11.78
C TYR A 238 6.35 3.68 12.28
N ALA A 239 5.30 4.06 13.04
CA ALA A 239 5.26 5.37 13.70
C ALA A 239 6.45 5.56 14.66
N HIS A 240 6.81 4.52 15.41
CA HIS A 240 8.00 4.52 16.26
C HIS A 240 9.28 4.65 15.44
N GLU A 241 9.44 3.86 14.39
CA GLU A 241 10.66 3.84 13.57
C GLU A 241 10.93 5.19 12.89
N ILE A 242 9.90 5.80 12.26
CA ILE A 242 10.06 7.10 11.59
C ILE A 242 10.26 8.27 12.57
N THR A 243 9.79 8.15 13.80
CA THR A 243 10.02 9.19 14.83
C THR A 243 11.34 9.03 15.55
N GLN A 244 11.86 7.81 15.68
CA GLN A 244 13.16 7.54 16.34
C GLN A 244 14.34 7.51 15.38
N GLY A 245 14.13 7.44 14.06
CA GLY A 245 15.18 7.39 13.06
C GLY A 245 15.76 5.98 12.90
N LEU A 246 14.93 4.98 13.08
CA LEU A 246 15.30 3.56 12.93
C LEU A 246 15.15 3.06 11.48
N THR A 247 14.55 3.88 10.61
CA THR A 247 14.41 3.62 9.18
C THR A 247 14.86 4.82 8.37
N ASP A 248 15.28 4.61 7.12
CA ASP A 248 15.70 5.71 6.25
C ASP A 248 14.50 6.54 5.78
N THR A 249 14.51 7.81 6.12
CA THR A 249 13.49 8.81 5.78
C THR A 249 14.12 10.05 5.13
N ALA A 250 15.26 9.92 4.47
CA ALA A 250 16.01 11.05 3.91
C ALA A 250 16.19 12.22 4.90
N GLY A 251 16.36 11.89 6.18
CA GLY A 251 16.60 12.87 7.26
C GLY A 251 15.34 13.44 7.91
N LEU A 252 14.13 13.14 7.44
CA LEU A 252 12.87 13.63 7.99
C LEU A 252 12.69 13.24 9.47
N SER A 253 13.04 12.00 9.84
CA SER A 253 13.01 11.50 11.22
C SER A 253 13.80 12.38 12.21
N ARG A 254 14.97 12.90 11.80
CA ARG A 254 15.77 13.81 12.65
C ARG A 254 14.98 15.07 12.99
N VAL A 255 14.21 15.59 12.02
CA VAL A 255 13.38 16.77 12.22
C VAL A 255 12.18 16.46 13.08
N PHE A 256 11.50 15.33 12.86
CA PHE A 256 10.40 14.86 13.70
C PHE A 256 10.84 14.72 15.16
N LYS A 257 11.96 14.01 15.40
CA LYS A 257 12.53 13.83 16.75
C LYS A 257 12.87 15.15 17.42
N ARG A 258 13.59 16.05 16.72
CA ARG A 258 13.99 17.37 17.25
C ARG A 258 12.78 18.23 17.61
N ARG A 259 11.72 18.18 16.80
CA ARG A 259 10.50 18.97 17.00
C ARG A 259 9.47 18.27 17.89
N LYS A 260 9.76 17.04 18.34
CA LYS A 260 8.84 16.21 19.14
C LYS A 260 7.49 16.02 18.46
N VAL A 261 7.50 15.82 17.12
CA VAL A 261 6.28 15.57 16.35
C VAL A 261 5.69 14.23 16.79
N LYS A 262 4.42 14.24 17.13
CA LYS A 262 3.67 13.02 17.47
C LYS A 262 3.06 12.44 16.20
N ILE A 263 3.22 11.14 15.99
CA ILE A 263 2.62 10.41 14.88
C ILE A 263 1.91 9.19 15.47
N THR A 264 0.62 9.06 15.20
CA THR A 264 -0.19 7.93 15.64
C THR A 264 -0.17 6.85 14.58
N GLY A 265 0.24 5.63 14.94
CA GLY A 265 0.18 4.47 14.04
C GLY A 265 -1.18 3.81 14.09
N ILE A 266 -1.85 3.70 12.94
CA ILE A 266 -3.10 2.92 12.78
C ILE A 266 -2.86 1.94 11.63
N THR A 267 -2.84 0.64 11.94
CA THR A 267 -2.59 -0.40 10.93
C THR A 267 -3.71 -0.40 9.89
N ASN A 268 -3.35 -0.44 8.60
CA ASN A 268 -4.32 -0.53 7.52
C ASN A 268 -5.14 -1.83 7.61
N GLY A 269 -6.36 -1.77 7.13
CA GLY A 269 -7.22 -2.91 6.99
C GLY A 269 -7.00 -3.67 5.68
N ILE A 270 -7.67 -4.79 5.58
CA ILE A 270 -7.80 -5.56 4.36
C ILE A 270 -9.28 -5.87 4.09
N ASP A 271 -9.65 -5.92 2.82
CA ASP A 271 -10.98 -6.32 2.37
C ASP A 271 -11.04 -7.85 2.27
N PHE A 272 -11.45 -8.49 3.37
CA PHE A 272 -11.54 -9.95 3.45
C PHE A 272 -12.54 -10.55 2.46
N GLU A 273 -13.55 -9.80 2.03
CA GLU A 273 -14.51 -10.32 1.04
C GLU A 273 -13.82 -10.61 -0.31
N LYS A 274 -12.85 -9.78 -0.71
CA LYS A 274 -12.08 -9.97 -1.94
C LYS A 274 -11.08 -11.13 -1.86
N TYR A 275 -10.77 -11.60 -0.65
CA TYR A 275 -9.77 -12.65 -0.39
C TYR A 275 -10.38 -13.86 0.31
N ASP A 276 -11.72 -14.03 0.31
CA ASP A 276 -12.36 -15.16 0.96
C ASP A 276 -12.09 -16.47 0.19
N PRO A 277 -11.25 -17.39 0.73
CA PRO A 277 -10.94 -18.63 0.05
C PRO A 277 -12.11 -19.63 0.01
N ALA A 278 -13.18 -19.39 0.78
CA ALA A 278 -14.41 -20.19 0.68
C ALA A 278 -15.26 -19.82 -0.54
N ASP A 279 -15.01 -18.66 -1.16
CA ASP A 279 -15.66 -18.18 -2.39
C ASP A 279 -14.62 -18.06 -3.52
N THR A 280 -14.61 -19.03 -4.43
CA THR A 280 -13.65 -19.09 -5.55
C THR A 280 -13.81 -17.92 -6.53
N ALA A 281 -14.99 -17.33 -6.67
CA ALA A 281 -15.21 -16.19 -7.54
C ALA A 281 -14.55 -14.92 -6.97
N LYS A 282 -14.54 -14.76 -5.65
CA LYS A 282 -13.90 -13.64 -4.95
C LYS A 282 -12.40 -13.86 -4.78
N SER A 283 -12.00 -15.02 -4.29
CA SER A 283 -10.59 -15.37 -4.07
C SER A 283 -9.81 -15.60 -5.36
N LEU A 284 -10.48 -15.92 -6.46
CA LEU A 284 -9.90 -16.34 -7.74
C LEU A 284 -9.04 -17.62 -7.62
N LEU A 285 -9.26 -18.41 -6.57
CA LEU A 285 -8.60 -19.70 -6.39
C LEU A 285 -9.39 -20.83 -7.06
N PRO A 286 -8.72 -21.86 -7.59
CA PRO A 286 -9.41 -22.94 -8.29
C PRO A 286 -10.24 -23.86 -7.36
N PHE A 287 -9.93 -23.90 -6.06
CA PHE A 287 -10.59 -24.74 -5.08
C PHE A 287 -10.94 -23.94 -3.84
N ALA A 288 -12.14 -24.17 -3.30
CA ALA A 288 -12.60 -23.52 -2.08
C ALA A 288 -12.09 -24.26 -0.83
N PHE A 289 -11.76 -23.48 0.23
CA PHE A 289 -11.39 -23.99 1.54
C PHE A 289 -11.62 -22.92 2.61
N CYS A 290 -11.58 -23.30 3.89
CA CYS A 290 -11.88 -22.38 4.98
C CYS A 290 -10.83 -22.50 6.12
N PRO A 291 -9.70 -21.78 6.05
CA PRO A 291 -8.64 -21.85 7.08
C PRO A 291 -9.16 -21.51 8.46
N GLN A 292 -10.08 -20.53 8.59
CA GLN A 292 -10.68 -20.14 9.86
C GLN A 292 -11.35 -21.31 10.61
N LYS A 293 -11.86 -22.31 9.88
CA LYS A 293 -12.45 -23.53 10.41
C LYS A 293 -11.46 -24.71 10.47
N GLY A 294 -10.22 -24.49 10.02
CA GLY A 294 -9.22 -25.53 9.89
C GLY A 294 -9.44 -26.46 8.70
N ASP A 295 -10.33 -26.11 7.77
CA ASP A 295 -10.49 -26.82 6.51
C ASP A 295 -9.44 -26.34 5.51
N LEU A 296 -8.50 -27.23 5.15
CA LEU A 296 -7.35 -26.94 4.29
C LEU A 296 -7.30 -27.86 3.05
N GLU A 297 -8.30 -28.70 2.80
CA GLU A 297 -8.27 -29.66 1.68
C GLU A 297 -8.18 -28.93 0.34
N GLY A 298 -8.99 -27.89 0.13
CA GLY A 298 -8.92 -27.08 -1.09
C GLY A 298 -7.61 -26.32 -1.23
N LYS A 299 -6.95 -25.94 -0.12
CA LYS A 299 -5.60 -25.34 -0.15
C LYS A 299 -4.58 -26.32 -0.73
N TYR A 300 -4.63 -27.57 -0.29
CA TYR A 300 -3.74 -28.60 -0.84
C TYR A 300 -4.07 -28.91 -2.30
N SER A 301 -5.33 -28.91 -2.66
CA SER A 301 -5.76 -29.03 -4.08
C SER A 301 -5.26 -27.83 -4.94
N CYS A 302 -5.24 -26.61 -4.40
CA CYS A 302 -4.61 -25.44 -5.05
C CYS A 302 -3.12 -25.67 -5.30
N ARG A 303 -2.40 -26.26 -4.33
CA ARG A 303 -0.99 -26.62 -4.48
C ARG A 303 -0.78 -27.62 -5.60
N GLU A 304 -1.55 -28.72 -5.60
CA GLU A 304 -1.48 -29.72 -6.66
C GLU A 304 -1.69 -29.07 -8.03
N HIS A 305 -2.74 -28.26 -8.17
CA HIS A 305 -3.04 -27.54 -9.39
C HIS A 305 -1.88 -26.62 -9.82
N PHE A 306 -1.29 -25.88 -8.86
CA PHE A 306 -0.14 -25.01 -9.15
C PHE A 306 1.07 -25.80 -9.67
N LEU A 307 1.41 -26.90 -9.02
CA LEU A 307 2.56 -27.73 -9.39
C LEU A 307 2.37 -28.38 -10.77
N ASP A 308 1.17 -28.85 -11.07
CA ASP A 308 0.88 -29.54 -12.33
C ASP A 308 0.82 -28.58 -13.53
N HIS A 309 0.27 -27.37 -13.34
CA HIS A 309 -0.06 -26.49 -14.46
C HIS A 309 0.88 -25.29 -14.63
N PHE A 310 1.57 -24.87 -13.55
CA PHE A 310 2.34 -23.62 -13.58
C PHE A 310 3.82 -23.78 -13.18
N ALA A 311 4.18 -24.84 -12.47
CA ALA A 311 5.53 -24.99 -11.94
C ALA A 311 6.29 -26.19 -12.52
N SER A 312 5.80 -26.79 -13.61
CA SER A 312 6.40 -27.96 -14.25
C SER A 312 7.55 -27.59 -15.19
N VAL A 313 8.38 -28.58 -15.54
CA VAL A 313 9.44 -28.43 -16.55
C VAL A 313 8.86 -28.08 -17.93
N ALA A 314 7.66 -28.54 -18.23
CA ALA A 314 7.02 -28.33 -19.53
C ALA A 314 6.64 -26.85 -19.77
N THR A 315 6.44 -26.07 -18.71
CA THR A 315 6.06 -24.66 -18.77
C THR A 315 7.25 -23.71 -18.58
N GLN A 316 8.45 -24.24 -18.31
CA GLN A 316 9.64 -23.44 -18.10
C GLN A 316 9.99 -22.56 -19.31
N GLY A 317 10.26 -21.27 -19.06
CA GLY A 317 10.62 -20.30 -20.10
C GLY A 317 9.45 -19.81 -20.95
N SER A 318 8.22 -20.26 -20.69
CA SER A 318 7.02 -19.85 -21.41
C SER A 318 6.17 -18.85 -20.62
N HIS A 319 5.23 -18.20 -21.32
CA HIS A 319 4.14 -17.47 -20.69
C HIS A 319 3.13 -18.48 -20.14
N VAL A 320 3.04 -18.58 -18.80
CA VAL A 320 2.07 -19.49 -18.12
C VAL A 320 0.67 -18.87 -18.08
N VAL A 321 0.60 -17.54 -18.04
CA VAL A 321 -0.57 -16.70 -18.28
C VAL A 321 -0.11 -15.43 -18.99
N PRO A 322 -1.02 -14.65 -19.62
CA PRO A 322 -0.65 -13.40 -20.25
C PRO A 322 0.13 -12.47 -19.30
N GLY A 323 1.33 -12.04 -19.71
CA GLY A 323 2.18 -11.14 -18.91
C GLY A 323 3.00 -11.79 -17.79
N VAL A 324 2.94 -13.11 -17.61
CA VAL A 324 3.78 -13.82 -16.61
C VAL A 324 4.60 -14.92 -17.26
N VAL A 325 5.93 -14.83 -17.09
CA VAL A 325 6.91 -15.80 -17.60
C VAL A 325 7.46 -16.64 -16.44
N GLN A 326 7.49 -17.94 -16.62
CA GLN A 326 8.10 -18.87 -15.67
C GLN A 326 9.61 -18.97 -15.86
N SER A 327 10.39 -18.88 -14.78
CA SER A 327 11.80 -19.25 -14.70
C SER A 327 11.99 -20.35 -13.66
N GLY A 328 12.80 -21.37 -13.98
CA GLY A 328 12.95 -22.56 -13.13
C GLY A 328 11.68 -23.40 -13.09
N TYR A 329 11.69 -24.45 -12.29
CA TYR A 329 10.55 -25.34 -12.07
C TYR A 329 10.69 -26.09 -10.75
N ILE A 330 9.63 -26.73 -10.30
CA ILE A 330 9.62 -27.62 -9.13
C ILE A 330 9.45 -29.06 -9.61
N ASP A 331 10.47 -29.87 -9.39
CA ASP A 331 10.41 -31.31 -9.64
C ASP A 331 9.97 -32.02 -8.35
N CYS A 332 8.76 -32.55 -8.39
CA CYS A 332 8.15 -33.16 -7.21
C CYS A 332 7.05 -34.15 -7.68
N PRO A 333 7.39 -35.46 -7.73
CA PRO A 333 6.40 -36.48 -8.03
C PRO A 333 5.18 -36.40 -7.09
N ALA A 334 3.98 -36.63 -7.61
CA ALA A 334 2.75 -36.50 -6.82
C ALA A 334 2.77 -37.30 -5.52
N SER A 335 3.42 -38.49 -5.52
CA SER A 335 3.55 -39.36 -4.34
C SER A 335 4.44 -38.78 -3.23
N SER A 336 5.28 -37.81 -3.51
CA SER A 336 6.24 -37.24 -2.53
C SER A 336 6.03 -35.75 -2.26
N ARG A 337 5.00 -35.11 -2.81
CA ARG A 337 4.71 -33.69 -2.62
C ARG A 337 4.54 -33.29 -1.15
N ASP A 338 4.02 -34.22 -0.34
CA ASP A 338 3.80 -34.02 1.09
C ASP A 338 5.10 -34.07 1.93
N GLU A 339 6.20 -34.55 1.36
CA GLU A 339 7.51 -34.61 2.01
C GLU A 339 8.23 -33.24 1.99
N PHE A 340 7.77 -32.30 1.14
CA PHE A 340 8.39 -31.00 0.98
C PHE A 340 7.61 -29.89 1.66
N VAL A 341 8.35 -28.88 2.13
CA VAL A 341 7.82 -27.62 2.66
C VAL A 341 7.94 -26.53 1.61
N TYR A 342 6.82 -25.86 1.30
CA TYR A 342 6.73 -24.85 0.28
C TYR A 342 6.79 -23.45 0.88
N LEU A 343 7.78 -22.68 0.46
CA LEU A 343 8.06 -21.31 0.92
C LEU A 343 7.76 -20.35 -0.24
N ALA A 344 6.84 -19.41 -0.05
CA ALA A 344 6.47 -18.46 -1.08
C ALA A 344 6.94 -17.04 -0.76
N TYR A 345 7.32 -16.30 -1.79
CA TYR A 345 7.39 -14.85 -1.79
C TYR A 345 6.43 -14.32 -2.85
N HIS A 346 5.59 -13.38 -2.47
CA HIS A 346 4.78 -12.62 -3.40
C HIS A 346 4.88 -11.13 -3.07
N GLY A 347 5.06 -10.30 -4.11
CA GLY A 347 5.09 -8.87 -3.94
C GLY A 347 5.89 -8.15 -5.01
N ARG A 348 6.04 -6.84 -4.82
CA ARG A 348 6.90 -6.03 -5.69
C ARG A 348 8.36 -6.47 -5.52
N VAL A 349 9.01 -6.80 -6.64
CA VAL A 349 10.44 -7.14 -6.65
C VAL A 349 11.25 -5.85 -6.54
N ALA A 350 11.65 -5.53 -5.31
CA ALA A 350 12.36 -4.30 -4.99
C ALA A 350 13.36 -4.54 -3.86
N ARG A 351 14.45 -3.77 -3.83
CA ARG A 351 15.47 -3.88 -2.79
C ARG A 351 14.89 -3.74 -1.38
N GLN A 352 13.91 -2.85 -1.22
CA GLN A 352 13.17 -2.68 0.04
C GLN A 352 12.64 -4.01 0.60
N LYS A 353 12.20 -4.93 -0.26
CA LYS A 353 11.57 -6.20 0.12
C LYS A 353 12.57 -7.30 0.51
N GLY A 354 13.89 -7.01 0.53
CA GLY A 354 14.91 -7.94 1.03
C GLY A 354 15.13 -9.16 0.15
N VAL A 355 15.03 -8.99 -1.19
CA VAL A 355 15.25 -10.08 -2.16
C VAL A 355 16.64 -10.69 -1.96
N ASP A 356 17.65 -9.90 -1.66
CA ASP A 356 19.02 -10.31 -1.36
C ASP A 356 19.08 -11.25 -0.15
N VAL A 357 18.44 -10.88 0.96
CA VAL A 357 18.35 -11.71 2.18
C VAL A 357 17.64 -13.04 1.88
N MET A 358 16.53 -12.96 1.15
CA MET A 358 15.72 -14.11 0.77
C MET A 358 16.51 -15.13 -0.08
N LEU A 359 17.19 -14.66 -1.13
CA LEU A 359 17.95 -15.54 -2.02
C LEU A 359 19.15 -16.17 -1.33
N ALA A 360 19.85 -15.43 -0.48
CA ALA A 360 20.97 -15.96 0.30
C ALA A 360 20.49 -17.04 1.31
N SER A 361 19.37 -16.79 2.00
CA SER A 361 18.75 -17.78 2.88
C SER A 361 18.29 -19.03 2.12
N ALA A 362 17.60 -18.86 0.99
CA ALA A 362 17.14 -19.96 0.15
C ALA A 362 18.34 -20.84 -0.33
N SER A 363 19.43 -20.20 -0.75
CA SER A 363 20.67 -20.89 -1.13
C SER A 363 21.22 -21.74 0.02
N SER A 364 21.30 -21.18 1.23
CA SER A 364 21.77 -21.88 2.44
C SER A 364 20.91 -23.11 2.75
N LEU A 365 19.57 -22.96 2.75
CA LEU A 365 18.63 -24.05 3.04
C LEU A 365 18.70 -25.18 1.99
N ILE A 366 18.90 -24.83 0.71
CA ILE A 366 19.08 -25.78 -0.38
C ILE A 366 20.42 -26.53 -0.23
N GLN A 367 21.52 -25.85 0.14
CA GLN A 367 22.84 -26.45 0.38
C GLN A 367 22.82 -27.41 1.58
N LYS A 368 22.05 -27.11 2.62
CA LYS A 368 21.80 -27.99 3.75
C LYS A 368 20.92 -29.21 3.41
N GLN A 369 20.49 -29.31 2.15
CA GLN A 369 19.63 -30.42 1.66
C GLN A 369 18.30 -30.54 2.40
N LEU A 370 17.76 -29.46 2.94
CA LEU A 370 16.45 -29.47 3.56
C LEU A 370 15.35 -29.73 2.51
N PRO A 371 14.25 -30.39 2.89
CA PRO A 371 13.15 -30.71 1.99
C PRO A 371 12.28 -29.46 1.69
N VAL A 372 12.88 -28.45 1.09
CA VAL A 372 12.22 -27.15 0.78
C VAL A 372 11.99 -26.98 -0.71
N ARG A 373 10.92 -26.24 -1.04
CA ARG A 373 10.61 -25.75 -2.39
C ARG A 373 10.26 -24.28 -2.32
N PHE A 374 10.74 -23.49 -3.29
CA PHE A 374 10.54 -22.05 -3.31
C PHE A 374 9.66 -21.63 -4.48
N ILE A 375 8.64 -20.81 -4.18
CA ILE A 375 7.71 -20.21 -5.13
C ILE A 375 7.87 -18.70 -5.04
N PHE A 376 8.50 -18.08 -6.02
CA PHE A 376 8.61 -16.63 -6.10
C PHE A 376 7.64 -16.08 -7.15
N SER A 377 6.97 -14.96 -6.83
CA SER A 377 6.07 -14.31 -7.78
C SER A 377 6.10 -12.78 -7.60
N GLY A 378 6.04 -12.06 -8.71
CA GLY A 378 6.01 -10.61 -8.72
C GLY A 378 6.83 -9.97 -9.84
N GLN A 379 6.82 -8.64 -9.85
CA GLN A 379 7.57 -7.81 -10.80
C GLN A 379 8.08 -6.54 -10.12
N GLY A 380 9.10 -5.89 -10.72
CA GLY A 380 9.64 -4.65 -10.16
C GLY A 380 10.95 -4.19 -10.79
N GLU A 381 12.02 -4.14 -10.03
CA GLU A 381 13.35 -3.74 -10.49
C GLU A 381 13.95 -4.80 -11.41
N VAL A 382 14.26 -4.43 -12.66
CA VAL A 382 14.71 -5.37 -13.70
C VAL A 382 15.93 -6.19 -13.26
N SER A 383 16.91 -5.57 -12.60
CA SER A 383 18.10 -6.27 -12.10
C SER A 383 17.79 -7.37 -11.09
N LEU A 384 16.83 -7.12 -10.19
CA LEU A 384 16.39 -8.08 -9.19
C LEU A 384 15.50 -9.18 -9.79
N GLU A 385 14.68 -8.84 -10.79
CA GLU A 385 13.92 -9.83 -11.56
C GLU A 385 14.83 -10.80 -12.29
N GLU A 386 15.93 -10.29 -12.89
CA GLU A 386 16.95 -11.10 -13.55
C GLU A 386 17.72 -11.98 -12.56
N GLU A 387 17.98 -11.47 -11.35
CA GLU A 387 18.62 -12.22 -10.27
C GLU A 387 17.73 -13.38 -9.81
N LEU A 388 16.43 -13.12 -9.55
CA LEU A 388 15.44 -14.15 -9.23
C LEU A 388 15.31 -15.20 -10.34
N SER A 389 15.28 -14.76 -11.60
CA SER A 389 15.21 -15.69 -12.76
C SER A 389 16.43 -16.59 -12.83
N ARG A 390 17.64 -16.02 -12.69
CA ARG A 390 18.89 -16.79 -12.66
C ARG A 390 18.92 -17.78 -11.49
N PHE A 391 18.52 -17.34 -10.31
CA PHE A 391 18.44 -18.18 -9.12
C PHE A 391 17.50 -19.38 -9.33
N ALA A 392 16.30 -19.14 -9.86
CA ALA A 392 15.32 -20.17 -10.13
C ALA A 392 15.82 -21.20 -11.15
N VAL A 393 16.52 -20.75 -12.20
CA VAL A 393 17.13 -21.64 -13.19
C VAL A 393 18.31 -22.44 -12.62
N GLN A 394 19.17 -21.83 -11.79
CA GLN A 394 20.29 -22.50 -11.14
C GLN A 394 19.83 -23.59 -10.15
N HIS A 395 18.67 -23.37 -9.52
CA HIS A 395 18.04 -24.29 -8.58
C HIS A 395 16.80 -24.98 -9.16
N ALA A 396 16.82 -25.24 -10.47
CA ALA A 396 15.76 -25.96 -11.16
C ALA A 396 15.42 -27.29 -10.46
N GLY A 397 14.15 -27.63 -10.40
CA GLY A 397 13.62 -28.74 -9.61
C GLY A 397 13.28 -28.39 -8.14
N LYS A 398 13.79 -27.26 -7.62
CA LYS A 398 13.55 -26.80 -6.24
C LYS A 398 12.94 -25.40 -6.17
N CYS A 399 13.05 -24.62 -7.23
CA CYS A 399 12.67 -23.22 -7.23
C CYS A 399 11.98 -22.82 -8.52
N VAL A 400 10.90 -22.05 -8.42
CA VAL A 400 10.19 -21.45 -9.53
C VAL A 400 9.98 -19.95 -9.28
N TYR A 401 10.14 -19.15 -10.33
CA TYR A 401 9.83 -17.72 -10.31
C TYR A 401 8.82 -17.37 -11.40
N MET A 402 7.68 -16.83 -10.99
CA MET A 402 6.62 -16.29 -11.84
C MET A 402 6.87 -14.79 -12.03
N ARG A 403 7.62 -14.44 -13.08
CA ARG A 403 8.01 -13.08 -13.43
C ARG A 403 6.86 -12.34 -14.11
N GLY A 404 6.30 -11.35 -13.49
CA GLY A 404 5.16 -10.57 -13.96
C GLY A 404 4.06 -10.48 -12.92
N TYR A 405 2.86 -10.09 -13.34
CA TYR A 405 1.72 -9.99 -12.44
C TYR A 405 0.44 -10.49 -13.12
N ASP A 406 -0.18 -11.46 -12.49
CA ASP A 406 -1.55 -11.87 -12.70
C ASP A 406 -2.20 -12.10 -11.35
N ARG A 407 -3.41 -11.57 -11.16
CA ARG A 407 -4.08 -11.57 -9.85
C ARG A 407 -4.40 -12.97 -9.36
N SER A 408 -4.88 -13.86 -10.22
CA SER A 408 -5.28 -15.22 -9.86
C SER A 408 -4.05 -16.09 -9.58
N LEU A 409 -3.05 -16.03 -10.45
CA LEU A 409 -1.80 -16.78 -10.28
C LEU A 409 -1.05 -16.33 -9.03
N SER A 410 -0.99 -15.02 -8.75
CA SER A 410 -0.34 -14.48 -7.55
C SER A 410 -0.98 -15.02 -6.26
N ARG A 411 -2.32 -15.09 -6.22
CA ARG A 411 -3.05 -15.67 -5.09
C ARG A 411 -2.84 -17.18 -4.98
N LEU A 412 -2.80 -17.87 -6.13
CA LEU A 412 -2.52 -19.30 -6.19
C LEU A 412 -1.11 -19.63 -5.69
N CYS A 413 -0.09 -18.83 -6.03
CA CYS A 413 1.28 -18.98 -5.50
C CYS A 413 1.31 -18.93 -3.96
N ILE A 414 0.57 -17.99 -3.36
CA ILE A 414 0.48 -17.89 -1.89
C ILE A 414 -0.29 -19.08 -1.32
N ALA A 415 -1.46 -19.42 -1.89
CA ALA A 415 -2.29 -20.52 -1.41
C ALA A 415 -1.59 -21.88 -1.53
N ALA A 416 -0.69 -22.05 -2.49
CA ALA A 416 0.10 -23.28 -2.68
C ALA A 416 1.19 -23.47 -1.62
N ALA A 417 1.61 -22.43 -0.92
CA ALA A 417 2.72 -22.48 0.04
C ALA A 417 2.29 -22.86 1.47
N ASP A 418 3.23 -23.31 2.28
CA ASP A 418 3.06 -23.52 3.71
C ASP A 418 3.43 -22.24 4.48
N PHE A 419 4.49 -21.57 4.05
CA PHE A 419 4.96 -20.32 4.64
C PHE A 419 5.15 -19.24 3.58
N SER A 420 4.92 -17.98 3.97
CA SER A 420 5.24 -16.80 3.16
C SER A 420 6.42 -16.04 3.77
N LEU A 421 7.35 -15.61 2.93
CA LEU A 421 8.58 -14.95 3.35
C LEU A 421 8.46 -13.43 3.18
N HIS A 422 8.75 -12.68 4.26
CA HIS A 422 8.68 -11.21 4.27
C HIS A 422 9.97 -10.60 4.86
N PRO A 423 11.14 -10.73 4.17
CA PRO A 423 12.43 -10.24 4.67
C PRO A 423 12.65 -8.76 4.38
N SER A 424 11.62 -7.92 4.47
CA SER A 424 11.70 -6.51 4.12
C SER A 424 12.70 -5.76 4.99
N HIS A 425 13.56 -4.93 4.38
CA HIS A 425 14.47 -4.05 5.11
C HIS A 425 13.71 -2.99 5.91
N PHE A 426 12.64 -2.47 5.34
CA PHE A 426 11.64 -1.65 6.03
C PHE A 426 10.26 -1.90 5.41
N GLU A 427 9.21 -1.80 6.22
CA GLU A 427 7.85 -2.09 5.78
C GLU A 427 6.82 -1.21 6.52
N PRO A 428 6.23 -0.21 5.87
CA PRO A 428 5.26 0.65 6.55
C PRO A 428 4.05 -0.10 7.10
N CYS A 429 3.46 -1.01 6.33
CA CYS A 429 2.28 -1.78 6.74
C CYS A 429 2.40 -3.26 6.41
N CYS A 430 2.64 -3.60 5.15
CA CYS A 430 2.43 -4.88 4.49
C CYS A 430 0.94 -5.31 4.48
N LEU A 431 0.49 -5.81 3.35
CA LEU A 431 -0.84 -6.44 3.22
C LEU A 431 -0.72 -7.90 2.78
N GLU A 432 0.42 -8.26 2.22
CA GLU A 432 0.70 -9.59 1.69
C GLU A 432 0.70 -10.66 2.79
N ASP A 433 1.13 -10.33 4.01
CA ASP A 433 1.05 -11.23 5.17
C ASP A 433 -0.40 -11.48 5.61
N PHE A 434 -1.30 -10.48 5.51
CA PHE A 434 -2.73 -10.67 5.76
C PHE A 434 -3.35 -11.63 4.74
N ILE A 435 -3.03 -11.44 3.44
CA ILE A 435 -3.50 -12.30 2.36
C ILE A 435 -2.99 -13.73 2.59
N ALA A 436 -1.72 -13.89 2.96
CA ALA A 436 -1.12 -15.18 3.25
C ALA A 436 -1.86 -15.89 4.39
N GLN A 437 -2.07 -15.23 5.53
CA GLN A 437 -2.79 -15.79 6.67
C GLN A 437 -4.24 -16.14 6.32
N THR A 438 -4.90 -15.31 5.50
CA THR A 438 -6.27 -15.58 5.02
C THR A 438 -6.32 -16.85 4.15
N PHE A 439 -5.28 -17.12 3.38
CA PHE A 439 -5.14 -18.33 2.57
C PHE A 439 -4.50 -19.51 3.32
N GLY A 440 -4.35 -19.42 4.64
CA GLY A 440 -3.78 -20.48 5.46
C GLY A 440 -2.28 -20.68 5.25
N THR A 441 -1.56 -19.66 4.84
CA THR A 441 -0.10 -19.63 4.68
C THR A 441 0.49 -18.75 5.77
N LEU A 442 1.33 -19.32 6.64
CA LEU A 442 1.85 -18.60 7.80
C LEU A 442 3.06 -17.74 7.41
N PRO A 443 3.12 -16.46 7.84
CA PRO A 443 4.23 -15.59 7.52
C PRO A 443 5.46 -15.87 8.38
N ILE A 444 6.65 -15.78 7.76
CA ILE A 444 7.95 -15.66 8.41
C ILE A 444 8.52 -14.30 7.99
N ALA A 445 8.69 -13.39 8.94
CA ALA A 445 8.90 -11.98 8.62
C ALA A 445 10.02 -11.34 9.44
N HIS A 446 10.76 -10.41 8.84
CA HIS A 446 11.63 -9.52 9.58
C HIS A 446 10.81 -8.62 10.51
N ALA A 447 11.22 -8.52 11.78
CA ALA A 447 10.54 -7.71 12.80
C ALA A 447 10.75 -6.20 12.56
N THR A 448 10.08 -5.65 11.53
CA THR A 448 10.15 -4.24 11.15
C THR A 448 8.78 -3.68 10.77
N GLY A 449 8.54 -2.43 11.13
CA GLY A 449 7.36 -1.66 10.76
C GLY A 449 6.05 -2.41 10.93
N GLY A 450 5.23 -2.42 9.88
CA GLY A 450 3.93 -3.08 9.90
C GLY A 450 3.97 -4.59 10.00
N LEU A 451 5.10 -5.26 9.78
CA LEU A 451 5.22 -6.70 9.98
C LEU A 451 5.19 -7.10 11.47
N CYS A 452 5.52 -6.17 12.38
CA CYS A 452 5.38 -6.39 13.83
C CYS A 452 3.93 -6.56 14.32
N LYS A 453 2.93 -6.51 13.44
CA LYS A 453 1.55 -6.92 13.74
C LYS A 453 1.34 -8.44 13.77
N ILE A 454 2.27 -9.19 13.22
CA ILE A 454 2.32 -10.64 13.37
C ILE A 454 2.57 -10.94 14.85
N VAL A 455 1.73 -11.79 15.43
CA VAL A 455 1.91 -12.28 16.81
C VAL A 455 2.84 -13.48 16.73
N ASP A 456 4.06 -13.29 17.23
CA ASP A 456 5.12 -14.28 17.17
C ASP A 456 4.72 -15.60 17.81
N ASP A 457 5.03 -16.73 17.17
CA ASP A 457 4.63 -18.09 17.55
C ASP A 457 3.11 -18.36 17.58
N GLU A 458 2.26 -17.37 17.25
CA GLU A 458 0.79 -17.54 17.26
C GLU A 458 0.14 -17.34 15.88
N THR A 459 0.59 -16.32 15.12
CA THR A 459 0.05 -16.02 13.78
C THR A 459 1.09 -16.08 12.67
N GLY A 460 2.34 -16.35 13.03
CA GLY A 460 3.52 -16.41 12.19
C GLY A 460 4.78 -16.32 13.03
N TRP A 461 5.92 -16.06 12.42
CA TRP A 461 7.21 -15.95 13.09
C TRP A 461 7.92 -14.65 12.72
N LEU A 462 8.55 -14.05 13.72
CA LEU A 462 9.34 -12.84 13.58
C LEU A 462 10.81 -13.12 13.84
N TYR A 463 11.68 -12.71 12.93
CA TYR A 463 13.13 -12.85 13.12
C TYR A 463 13.83 -11.48 13.13
N PHE A 464 14.98 -11.42 13.78
CA PHE A 464 15.87 -10.25 13.83
C PHE A 464 17.31 -10.71 14.16
N PRO A 465 18.39 -10.11 13.60
CA PRO A 465 18.40 -9.02 12.61
C PRO A 465 18.02 -9.47 11.20
N ASN A 466 17.84 -8.52 10.25
CA ASN A 466 17.52 -8.85 8.86
C ASN A 466 18.75 -9.35 8.09
N THR A 467 19.12 -10.59 8.36
CA THR A 467 20.22 -11.31 7.70
C THR A 467 19.74 -12.64 7.17
N SER A 468 20.44 -13.17 6.16
CA SER A 468 20.14 -14.51 5.61
C SER A 468 20.29 -15.63 6.64
N ASP A 469 21.23 -15.47 7.56
CA ASP A 469 21.48 -16.46 8.61
C ASP A 469 20.31 -16.49 9.60
N ALA A 470 19.88 -15.33 10.11
CA ALA A 470 18.75 -15.24 11.03
C ALA A 470 17.45 -15.76 10.38
N LEU A 471 17.20 -15.43 9.10
CA LEU A 471 16.04 -15.97 8.37
C LEU A 471 16.16 -17.48 8.21
N SER A 472 17.35 -18.01 7.92
CA SER A 472 17.57 -19.46 7.78
C SER A 472 17.42 -20.19 9.12
N GLU A 473 17.90 -19.60 10.21
CA GLU A 473 17.75 -20.12 11.57
C GLU A 473 16.30 -20.19 12.02
N GLU A 474 15.45 -19.24 11.57
CA GLU A 474 14.01 -19.27 11.82
C GLU A 474 13.29 -20.36 10.99
N ILE A 475 13.64 -20.49 9.70
CA ILE A 475 12.98 -21.45 8.79
C ILE A 475 13.36 -22.91 9.12
N GLU A 476 14.61 -23.19 9.43
CA GLU A 476 15.14 -24.57 9.54
C GLU A 476 14.39 -25.43 10.58
N PRO A 477 14.09 -24.97 11.81
CA PRO A 477 13.30 -25.71 12.78
C PRO A 477 11.88 -26.01 12.28
N LEU A 478 11.22 -25.05 11.65
CA LEU A 478 9.86 -25.18 11.13
C LEU A 478 9.78 -26.25 10.05
N VAL A 479 10.75 -26.25 9.13
CA VAL A 479 10.88 -27.29 8.09
C VAL A 479 11.07 -28.68 8.73
N LYS A 480 11.94 -28.81 9.73
CA LYS A 480 12.19 -30.08 10.42
C LYS A 480 10.96 -30.59 11.18
N ILE A 481 10.22 -29.68 11.84
CA ILE A 481 8.99 -30.02 12.54
C ILE A 481 7.94 -30.53 11.56
N MET A 482 7.69 -29.77 10.49
CA MET A 482 6.68 -30.13 9.49
C MET A 482 7.01 -31.42 8.75
N SER A 483 8.28 -31.64 8.39
CA SER A 483 8.72 -32.90 7.74
C SER A 483 8.55 -34.11 8.62
N ARG A 484 8.64 -33.99 9.96
CA ARG A 484 8.48 -35.08 10.91
C ARG A 484 7.03 -35.36 11.31
N ALA A 485 6.29 -34.30 11.58
CA ALA A 485 4.94 -34.36 12.13
C ALA A 485 3.83 -34.25 11.06
N GLY A 486 4.20 -33.94 9.83
CA GLY A 486 3.27 -33.70 8.73
C GLY A 486 2.63 -32.31 8.78
N ARG A 487 1.96 -31.92 7.68
CA ARG A 487 1.37 -30.57 7.46
C ARG A 487 0.30 -30.20 8.49
N GLY A 488 -0.35 -31.19 9.10
CA GLY A 488 -1.39 -30.96 10.11
C GLY A 488 -0.90 -30.33 11.40
N ILE A 489 0.42 -30.29 11.66
CA ILE A 489 0.99 -29.76 12.91
C ILE A 489 0.62 -28.30 13.14
N PHE A 490 0.54 -27.50 12.09
CA PHE A 490 0.20 -26.08 12.19
C PHE A 490 -1.29 -25.76 11.93
N ARG A 491 -2.16 -26.77 11.78
CA ARG A 491 -3.59 -26.56 11.47
C ARG A 491 -4.30 -25.63 12.44
N SER A 492 -4.06 -25.78 13.73
CA SER A 492 -4.67 -24.93 14.77
C SER A 492 -4.14 -23.51 14.70
N MET A 493 -2.84 -23.33 14.48
CA MET A 493 -2.21 -22.02 14.30
C MET A 493 -2.72 -21.31 13.05
N ILE A 494 -2.83 -22.02 11.92
CA ILE A 494 -3.40 -21.51 10.68
C ILE A 494 -4.83 -21.00 10.91
N ALA A 495 -5.66 -21.81 11.60
CA ALA A 495 -7.03 -21.45 11.90
C ALA A 495 -7.13 -20.23 12.83
N PHE A 496 -6.23 -20.14 13.81
CA PHE A 496 -6.14 -18.99 14.69
C PHE A 496 -5.70 -17.73 13.93
N ALA A 497 -4.61 -17.81 13.16
CA ALA A 497 -4.08 -16.68 12.37
C ALA A 497 -5.13 -16.09 11.41
N ALA A 498 -5.82 -16.96 10.66
CA ALA A 498 -6.87 -16.54 9.73
C ALA A 498 -8.04 -15.83 10.44
N ARG A 499 -8.46 -16.33 11.62
CA ARG A 499 -9.48 -15.65 12.45
C ARG A 499 -8.99 -14.34 13.02
N TYR A 500 -7.77 -14.34 13.57
CA TYR A 500 -7.16 -13.17 14.20
C TYR A 500 -7.08 -11.99 13.23
N VAL A 501 -6.57 -12.22 12.02
CA VAL A 501 -6.44 -11.17 11.00
C VAL A 501 -7.83 -10.62 10.63
N CYS A 502 -8.82 -11.49 10.37
CA CYS A 502 -10.17 -11.10 10.01
C CYS A 502 -10.86 -10.27 11.13
N GLN A 503 -10.68 -10.66 12.39
CA GLN A 503 -11.32 -10.00 13.53
C GLN A 503 -10.68 -8.64 13.88
N ASN A 504 -9.39 -8.45 13.62
CA ASN A 504 -8.67 -7.26 14.07
C ASN A 504 -8.36 -6.27 12.95
N TYR A 505 -8.28 -6.71 11.68
CA TYR A 505 -7.80 -5.88 10.58
C TYR A 505 -8.79 -5.77 9.41
N SER A 506 -10.08 -6.08 9.62
CA SER A 506 -11.11 -5.68 8.64
C SER A 506 -11.20 -4.15 8.58
N TRP A 507 -11.56 -3.61 7.42
CA TRP A 507 -11.73 -2.15 7.29
C TRP A 507 -12.81 -1.61 8.23
N ASP A 508 -13.85 -2.38 8.54
CA ASP A 508 -14.86 -1.97 9.54
C ASP A 508 -14.25 -1.78 10.92
N LYS A 509 -13.26 -2.59 11.32
CA LYS A 509 -12.52 -2.41 12.58
C LYS A 509 -11.56 -1.23 12.53
N VAL A 510 -10.83 -1.10 11.44
CA VAL A 510 -9.87 0.00 11.24
C VAL A 510 -10.60 1.35 11.17
N ALA A 511 -11.78 1.41 10.55
CA ALA A 511 -12.60 2.62 10.51
C ALA A 511 -13.01 3.09 11.91
N LEU A 512 -13.29 2.19 12.87
CA LEU A 512 -13.56 2.53 14.26
C LEU A 512 -12.35 3.18 14.95
N HIS A 513 -11.11 2.76 14.62
CA HIS A 513 -9.91 3.42 15.15
C HIS A 513 -9.79 4.85 14.61
N TYR A 514 -10.06 5.06 13.31
CA TYR A 514 -10.09 6.41 12.73
C TYR A 514 -11.22 7.25 13.28
N GLN A 515 -12.42 6.69 13.45
CA GLN A 515 -13.54 7.39 14.10
C GLN A 515 -13.14 7.87 15.51
N SER A 516 -12.57 6.99 16.34
CA SER A 516 -12.10 7.34 17.69
C SER A 516 -11.02 8.43 17.65
N LEU A 517 -10.11 8.39 16.67
CA LEU A 517 -9.15 9.47 16.47
C LEU A 517 -9.86 10.79 16.14
N TYR A 518 -10.78 10.79 15.18
CA TYR A 518 -11.50 12.01 14.77
C TYR A 518 -12.29 12.61 15.94
N GLU A 519 -13.02 11.78 16.70
CA GLU A 519 -13.75 12.20 17.89
C GLU A 519 -12.83 12.84 18.96
N SER A 520 -11.60 12.30 19.10
CA SER A 520 -10.63 12.86 20.05
C SER A 520 -10.10 14.25 19.67
N LEU A 521 -10.20 14.62 18.38
CA LEU A 521 -9.78 15.92 17.87
C LEU A 521 -10.87 16.99 17.93
N LEU A 522 -12.13 16.56 17.98
CA LEU A 522 -13.28 17.46 18.03
C LEU A 522 -13.55 17.93 19.47
N PRO A 523 -14.16 19.11 19.65
CA PRO A 523 -14.63 19.53 20.97
C PRO A 523 -15.60 18.48 21.54
N ARG A 524 -15.47 18.17 22.82
CA ARG A 524 -16.47 17.32 23.47
C ARG A 524 -17.81 18.04 23.45
N PRO A 525 -18.92 17.37 23.10
CA PRO A 525 -20.23 17.95 23.34
C PRO A 525 -20.39 18.27 24.83
N GLU A 526 -20.81 19.50 25.13
CA GLU A 526 -21.12 19.96 26.50
C GLU A 526 -22.28 19.17 27.12
#